data_06fa6522639294bfb3b98c3a595f7bbc
#
_entry.id   06fa6522639294bfb3b98c3a595f7bbc
#
_cell.length_a   1.000
_cell.length_b   1.000
_cell.length_c   1.000
_cell.angle_alpha   90.00
_cell.angle_beta   90.00
_cell.angle_gamma   90.00
#
_symmetry.space_group_name_H-M   'P 1'
#
loop_
_entity.id
_entity.type
_entity.pdbx_description
1 polymer ?
#
loop_
_entity_poly.entity_id
_entity_poly.type
_entity_poly.pdbx_seq_one_letter_code
_entity_poly.pdbx_strand_id
1 'polypeptide(L)'
;MKNVLAAFLLLSSLGGCASDVPLVIREPPADNPALADVQRNPTAFVNRRVTWGGIIVSTRSIENRTEVEIHAKALRADGRPELGDVSLGRFLASNNGFLDRAVYSAGREVTVYGVLQNALVRNIGTPLPISNSEGGPALLMDRAE
;
A
#
# COMPACT_ATOMS: atom_id res chain seq x y z
N MET A 1 30.21 46.37 5.38
CA MET A 1 30.61 45.00 5.66
C MET A 1 29.67 44.28 6.63
N LYS A 2 29.12 44.97 7.65
CA LYS A 2 28.18 44.34 8.63
C LYS A 2 26.85 43.89 8.01
N ASN A 3 26.36 44.58 6.99
CA ASN A 3 25.07 44.24 6.33
C ASN A 3 25.14 43.06 5.34
N VAL A 4 26.32 42.78 4.80
CA VAL A 4 26.54 41.66 3.88
C VAL A 4 26.60 40.34 4.64
N LEU A 5 27.15 40.37 5.85
CA LEU A 5 27.22 39.18 6.73
C LEU A 5 25.82 38.76 7.22
N ALA A 6 24.95 39.75 7.52
CA ALA A 6 23.58 39.47 7.92
C ALA A 6 22.72 38.88 6.76
N ALA A 7 22.95 39.34 5.54
CA ALA A 7 22.25 38.80 4.38
C ALA A 7 22.66 37.32 4.04
N PHE A 8 23.93 36.98 4.32
CA PHE A 8 24.42 35.61 4.08
C PHE A 8 23.87 34.60 5.11
N LEU A 9 23.61 35.10 6.37
CA LEU A 9 23.04 34.24 7.41
C LEU A 9 21.56 33.90 7.20
N LEU A 10 20.83 34.78 6.48
CA LEU A 10 19.39 34.57 6.20
C LEU A 10 19.14 33.58 5.07
N LEU A 11 20.13 33.32 4.21
CA LEU A 11 19.98 32.39 3.06
C LEU A 11 20.18 30.90 3.43
N SER A 12 20.70 30.63 4.65
CA SER A 12 21.04 29.25 5.07
C SER A 12 19.87 28.49 5.68
N SER A 13 18.70 29.07 5.83
CA SER A 13 17.54 28.46 6.52
C SER A 13 16.52 27.79 5.61
N LEU A 14 16.78 27.66 4.29
CA LEU A 14 15.95 26.84 3.40
C LEU A 14 16.43 25.38 3.43
N GLY A 15 16.52 24.80 4.62
CA GLY A 15 16.66 23.37 4.81
C GLY A 15 15.40 22.68 4.30
N GLY A 16 15.43 22.15 3.07
CA GLY A 16 14.32 21.43 2.49
C GLY A 16 13.89 20.28 3.37
N CYS A 17 12.60 20.16 3.64
CA CYS A 17 12.01 18.99 4.24
C CYS A 17 12.23 17.80 3.27
N ALA A 18 13.26 17.00 3.51
CA ALA A 18 13.42 15.72 2.86
C ALA A 18 12.26 14.83 3.34
N SER A 19 11.39 14.40 2.44
CA SER A 19 10.35 13.43 2.79
C SER A 19 11.00 12.07 3.00
N ASP A 20 10.80 11.46 4.16
CA ASP A 20 11.32 10.13 4.52
C ASP A 20 10.59 8.97 3.79
N VAL A 21 9.81 9.26 2.76
CA VAL A 21 9.11 8.23 1.98
C VAL A 21 10.12 7.53 1.08
N PRO A 22 10.30 6.20 1.23
CA PRO A 22 11.22 5.43 0.39
C PRO A 22 10.94 5.61 -1.10
N LEU A 23 12.01 5.63 -1.92
CA LEU A 23 11.88 5.80 -3.38
C LEU A 23 10.98 4.75 -4.02
N VAL A 24 11.04 3.50 -3.57
CA VAL A 24 10.19 2.40 -4.07
C VAL A 24 8.68 2.64 -3.89
N ILE A 25 8.32 3.52 -2.98
CA ILE A 25 6.93 3.94 -2.76
C ILE A 25 6.56 5.11 -3.67
N ARG A 26 7.49 6.06 -3.88
CA ARG A 26 7.26 7.24 -4.74
C ARG A 26 7.42 6.93 -6.22
N GLU A 27 8.29 6.00 -6.53
CA GLU A 27 8.61 5.56 -7.90
C GLU A 27 8.23 4.08 -8.03
N PRO A 28 6.96 3.78 -8.33
CA PRO A 28 6.54 2.39 -8.55
C PRO A 28 7.33 1.78 -9.71
N PRO A 29 7.46 0.44 -9.77
CA PRO A 29 8.10 -0.23 -10.89
C PRO A 29 7.56 0.28 -12.23
N ALA A 30 8.44 0.43 -13.23
CA ALA A 30 8.06 0.93 -14.55
C ALA A 30 6.94 0.09 -15.22
N ASP A 31 6.89 -1.19 -14.87
CA ASP A 31 5.91 -2.17 -15.30
C ASP A 31 4.90 -2.53 -14.20
N ASN A 32 4.59 -1.59 -13.29
CA ASN A 32 3.64 -1.81 -12.19
C ASN A 32 2.26 -2.18 -12.76
N PRO A 33 1.81 -3.44 -12.65
CA PRO A 33 0.55 -3.84 -13.24
C PRO A 33 -0.62 -3.24 -12.49
N ALA A 34 -1.69 -2.92 -13.22
CA ALA A 34 -2.92 -2.51 -12.58
C ALA A 34 -3.56 -3.68 -11.82
N LEU A 35 -4.15 -3.40 -10.66
CA LEU A 35 -4.81 -4.42 -9.86
C LEU A 35 -5.87 -5.20 -10.65
N ALA A 36 -6.65 -4.52 -11.49
CA ALA A 36 -7.69 -5.15 -12.32
C ALA A 36 -7.11 -6.15 -13.33
N ASP A 37 -5.92 -5.90 -13.88
CA ASP A 37 -5.27 -6.81 -14.82
C ASP A 37 -4.79 -8.08 -14.10
N VAL A 38 -4.22 -7.90 -12.92
CA VAL A 38 -3.79 -9.01 -12.06
C VAL A 38 -4.99 -9.84 -11.60
N GLN A 39 -6.11 -9.21 -11.25
CA GLN A 39 -7.34 -9.93 -10.86
C GLN A 39 -7.94 -10.75 -12.00
N ARG A 40 -7.81 -10.30 -13.24
CA ARG A 40 -8.28 -11.04 -14.43
C ARG A 40 -7.42 -12.25 -14.78
N ASN A 41 -6.12 -12.16 -14.59
CA ASN A 41 -5.18 -13.25 -14.87
C ASN A 41 -4.04 -13.30 -13.85
N PRO A 42 -4.31 -13.75 -12.62
CA PRO A 42 -3.35 -13.69 -11.52
C PRO A 42 -2.06 -14.47 -11.80
N THR A 43 -2.17 -15.61 -12.47
CA THR A 43 -1.00 -16.48 -12.73
C THR A 43 0.04 -15.84 -13.64
N ALA A 44 -0.37 -14.91 -14.51
CA ALA A 44 0.55 -14.20 -15.40
C ALA A 44 1.46 -13.19 -14.66
N PHE A 45 1.09 -12.83 -13.44
CA PHE A 45 1.78 -11.79 -12.67
C PHE A 45 2.49 -12.31 -11.41
N VAL A 46 2.50 -13.62 -11.18
CA VAL A 46 3.23 -14.23 -10.06
C VAL A 46 4.71 -13.82 -10.12
N ASN A 47 5.29 -13.50 -8.96
CA ASN A 47 6.65 -12.98 -8.78
C ASN A 47 6.90 -11.57 -9.36
N ARG A 48 5.88 -10.88 -9.84
CA ARG A 48 6.01 -9.45 -10.21
C ARG A 48 6.04 -8.57 -8.97
N ARG A 49 6.87 -7.54 -9.01
CA ARG A 49 6.89 -6.49 -8.00
C ARG A 49 5.81 -5.48 -8.32
N VAL A 50 5.13 -5.01 -7.27
CA VAL A 50 4.06 -4.02 -7.39
C VAL A 50 4.15 -3.01 -6.26
N THR A 51 3.68 -1.81 -6.56
CA THR A 51 3.41 -0.78 -5.55
C THR A 51 1.94 -0.42 -5.66
N TRP A 52 1.17 -0.80 -4.67
CA TRP A 52 -0.26 -0.51 -4.56
C TRP A 52 -0.58 0.09 -3.22
N GLY A 53 -1.66 0.85 -3.14
CA GLY A 53 -2.09 1.43 -1.88
C GLY A 53 -3.59 1.55 -1.80
N GLY A 54 -4.05 2.03 -0.65
CA GLY A 54 -5.46 2.22 -0.38
C GLY A 54 -5.75 2.43 1.09
N ILE A 55 -6.97 2.09 1.47
CA ILE A 55 -7.46 2.22 2.84
C ILE A 55 -7.53 0.83 3.47
N ILE A 56 -6.97 0.69 4.65
CA ILE A 56 -7.03 -0.55 5.43
C ILE A 56 -8.47 -0.86 5.81
N VAL A 57 -8.94 -2.04 5.45
CA VAL A 57 -10.24 -2.57 5.84
C VAL A 57 -10.13 -3.36 7.14
N SER A 58 -9.15 -4.25 7.21
CA SER A 58 -8.90 -5.08 8.39
C SER A 58 -7.45 -5.52 8.48
N THR A 59 -7.00 -5.80 9.70
CA THR A 59 -5.67 -6.33 9.98
C THR A 59 -5.80 -7.54 10.90
N ARG A 60 -5.21 -8.66 10.50
CA ARG A 60 -5.27 -9.94 11.23
C ARG A 60 -3.87 -10.52 11.39
N SER A 61 -3.56 -10.96 12.59
CA SER A 61 -2.35 -11.75 12.85
C SER A 61 -2.69 -13.25 12.71
N ILE A 62 -1.92 -13.95 11.88
CA ILE A 62 -2.09 -15.38 11.61
C ILE A 62 -0.74 -16.04 11.81
N GLU A 63 -0.64 -16.87 12.83
CA GLU A 63 0.63 -17.52 13.20
C GLU A 63 1.79 -16.51 13.32
N ASN A 64 2.75 -16.55 12.40
CA ASN A 64 3.94 -15.71 12.40
C ASN A 64 3.89 -14.59 11.36
N ARG A 65 2.72 -14.24 10.86
CA ARG A 65 2.55 -13.19 9.86
C ARG A 65 1.34 -12.32 10.17
N THR A 66 1.33 -11.14 9.59
CA THR A 66 0.17 -10.24 9.63
C THR A 66 -0.38 -10.08 8.23
N GLU A 67 -1.68 -10.27 8.08
CA GLU A 67 -2.43 -10.01 6.86
C GLU A 67 -3.22 -8.71 7.00
N VAL A 68 -3.10 -7.83 6.01
CA VAL A 68 -3.80 -6.55 5.93
C VAL A 68 -4.67 -6.55 4.69
N GLU A 69 -5.97 -6.47 4.87
CA GLU A 69 -6.93 -6.29 3.78
C GLU A 69 -7.03 -4.81 3.42
N ILE A 70 -6.85 -4.49 2.15
CA ILE A 70 -6.76 -3.12 1.67
C ILE A 70 -7.77 -2.90 0.55
N HIS A 71 -8.57 -1.86 0.71
CA HIS A 71 -9.44 -1.30 -0.32
C HIS A 71 -8.59 -0.42 -1.24
N ALA A 72 -8.28 -0.91 -2.43
CA ALA A 72 -7.33 -0.30 -3.33
C ALA A 72 -7.81 1.04 -3.87
N LYS A 73 -6.88 1.99 -3.94
CA LYS A 73 -7.04 3.33 -4.51
C LYS A 73 -5.91 3.59 -5.50
N ALA A 74 -6.12 4.50 -6.44
CA ALA A 74 -5.02 5.03 -7.22
C ALA A 74 -4.01 5.74 -6.31
N LEU A 75 -2.75 5.73 -6.70
CA LEU A 75 -1.70 6.45 -5.97
C LEU A 75 -1.44 7.80 -6.63
N ARG A 76 -1.28 8.82 -5.79
CA ARG A 76 -0.80 10.13 -6.20
C ARG A 76 0.71 10.09 -6.46
N ALA A 77 1.24 11.15 -7.05
CA ALA A 77 2.68 11.27 -7.33
C ALA A 77 3.58 11.23 -6.07
N ASP A 78 3.02 11.51 -4.90
CA ASP A 78 3.72 11.39 -3.61
C ASP A 78 3.66 9.97 -3.02
N GLY A 79 3.06 9.02 -3.74
CA GLY A 79 2.89 7.62 -3.34
C GLY A 79 1.74 7.39 -2.34
N ARG A 80 0.96 8.40 -1.99
CA ARG A 80 -0.20 8.24 -1.12
C ARG A 80 -1.44 7.84 -1.91
N PRO A 81 -2.37 7.08 -1.31
CA PRO A 81 -3.66 6.80 -1.91
C PRO A 81 -4.46 8.08 -2.21
N GLU A 82 -5.16 8.10 -3.34
CA GLU A 82 -6.11 9.15 -3.65
C GLU A 82 -7.27 9.16 -2.66
N LEU A 83 -7.72 10.38 -2.35
CA LEU A 83 -8.95 10.59 -1.58
C LEU A 83 -10.16 10.45 -2.50
N GLY A 84 -11.30 10.04 -1.92
CA GLY A 84 -12.56 9.90 -2.64
C GLY A 84 -13.08 8.47 -2.66
N ASP A 85 -14.20 8.25 -3.35
CA ASP A 85 -14.98 7.01 -3.25
C ASP A 85 -14.62 5.98 -4.32
N VAL A 86 -13.80 6.35 -5.32
CA VAL A 86 -13.43 5.44 -6.40
C VAL A 86 -12.57 4.30 -5.86
N SER A 87 -13.02 3.07 -6.08
CA SER A 87 -12.33 1.85 -5.69
C SER A 87 -11.76 1.14 -6.91
N LEU A 88 -10.54 0.65 -6.78
CA LEU A 88 -9.91 -0.24 -7.77
C LEU A 88 -10.07 -1.74 -7.42
N GLY A 89 -10.86 -2.04 -6.38
CA GLY A 89 -11.02 -3.39 -5.86
C GLY A 89 -10.35 -3.58 -4.51
N ARG A 90 -10.06 -4.83 -4.14
CA ARG A 90 -9.40 -5.19 -2.87
C ARG A 90 -8.22 -6.11 -3.11
N PHE A 91 -7.23 -6.00 -2.26
CA PHE A 91 -6.12 -6.96 -2.21
C PHE A 91 -5.71 -7.22 -0.77
N LEU A 92 -4.99 -8.30 -0.57
CA LEU A 92 -4.45 -8.72 0.71
C LEU A 92 -2.92 -8.56 0.69
N ALA A 93 -2.39 -7.78 1.62
CA ALA A 93 -0.96 -7.69 1.85
C ALA A 93 -0.58 -8.60 3.02
N SER A 94 0.49 -9.39 2.87
CA SER A 94 1.04 -10.20 3.94
C SER A 94 2.42 -9.68 4.33
N ASN A 95 2.67 -9.60 5.62
CA ASN A 95 3.98 -9.24 6.17
C ASN A 95 4.44 -10.34 7.13
N ASN A 96 5.67 -10.82 6.95
CA ASN A 96 6.27 -11.75 7.90
C ASN A 96 6.51 -11.05 9.24
N GLY A 97 6.00 -11.65 10.31
CA GLY A 97 6.01 -11.05 11.64
C GLY A 97 4.77 -10.24 11.97
N PHE A 98 4.82 -9.59 13.12
CA PHE A 98 3.69 -8.86 13.69
C PHE A 98 3.78 -7.38 13.34
N LEU A 99 2.71 -6.85 12.77
CA LEU A 99 2.49 -5.41 12.64
C LEU A 99 1.64 -4.91 13.80
N ASP A 100 1.97 -3.74 14.32
CA ASP A 100 1.18 -3.09 15.36
C ASP A 100 -0.20 -2.73 14.82
N ARG A 101 -1.23 -3.36 15.34
CA ARG A 101 -2.62 -3.17 14.92
C ARG A 101 -3.16 -1.77 15.23
N ALA A 102 -2.54 -1.03 16.13
CA ALA A 102 -2.90 0.36 16.39
C ALA A 102 -2.39 1.27 15.25
N VAL A 103 -1.21 0.96 14.71
CA VAL A 103 -0.63 1.67 13.55
C VAL A 103 -1.36 1.26 12.27
N TYR A 104 -1.60 -0.03 12.07
CA TYR A 104 -2.26 -0.60 10.88
C TYR A 104 -3.74 -0.85 11.12
N SER A 105 -4.45 0.14 11.68
CA SER A 105 -5.87 0.03 11.97
C SER A 105 -6.76 0.34 10.75
N ALA A 106 -7.98 -0.17 10.77
CA ALA A 106 -8.98 0.12 9.74
C ALA A 106 -9.18 1.63 9.55
N GLY A 107 -9.37 2.06 8.31
CA GLY A 107 -9.55 3.44 7.91
C GLY A 107 -8.25 4.22 7.66
N ARG A 108 -7.08 3.66 7.95
CA ARG A 108 -5.79 4.32 7.67
C ARG A 108 -5.34 4.08 6.23
N GLU A 109 -4.66 5.09 5.69
CA GLU A 109 -3.98 5.00 4.40
C GLU A 109 -2.73 4.13 4.52
N VAL A 110 -2.49 3.31 3.51
CA VAL A 110 -1.28 2.50 3.40
C VAL A 110 -0.86 2.39 1.95
N THR A 111 0.45 2.37 1.73
CA THR A 111 1.05 2.01 0.44
C THR A 111 2.01 0.86 0.67
N VAL A 112 1.88 -0.16 -0.13
CA VAL A 112 2.61 -1.42 -0.01
C VAL A 112 3.46 -1.61 -1.25
N TYR A 113 4.74 -1.86 -1.04
CA TYR A 113 5.64 -2.41 -2.05
C TYR A 113 5.85 -3.89 -1.74
N GLY A 114 5.62 -4.76 -2.71
CA GLY A 114 5.71 -6.19 -2.48
C GLY A 114 5.80 -7.01 -3.76
N VAL A 115 5.86 -8.32 -3.58
CA VAL A 115 5.90 -9.31 -4.66
C VAL A 115 4.56 -10.03 -4.69
N LEU A 116 3.96 -10.14 -5.87
CA LEU A 116 2.74 -10.91 -6.07
C LEU A 116 3.02 -12.39 -5.89
N GLN A 117 2.38 -12.98 -4.90
CA GLN A 117 2.35 -14.42 -4.69
C GLN A 117 1.09 -15.02 -5.33
N ASN A 118 0.91 -16.34 -5.22
CA ASN A 118 -0.24 -17.02 -5.78
C ASN A 118 -1.55 -16.33 -5.41
N ALA A 119 -2.39 -16.08 -6.41
CA ALA A 119 -3.75 -15.64 -6.17
C ALA A 119 -4.53 -16.73 -5.45
N LEU A 120 -4.70 -16.56 -4.17
CA LEU A 120 -5.68 -17.32 -3.42
C LEU A 120 -7.01 -16.60 -3.59
N VAL A 121 -7.96 -17.23 -4.27
CA VAL A 121 -9.35 -16.81 -4.19
C VAL A 121 -9.82 -17.13 -2.77
N ARG A 122 -9.69 -16.16 -1.90
CA ARG A 122 -10.23 -16.23 -0.54
C ARG A 122 -11.42 -15.29 -0.49
N ASN A 123 -12.56 -15.77 -0.05
CA ASN A 123 -13.67 -14.88 0.29
C ASN A 123 -13.22 -13.96 1.42
N ILE A 124 -12.88 -12.73 1.06
CA ILE A 124 -12.52 -11.69 2.01
C ILE A 124 -13.84 -11.16 2.56
N GLY A 125 -14.10 -11.40 3.83
CA GLY A 125 -15.24 -10.80 4.50
C GLY A 125 -16.33 -11.72 4.98
N THR A 126 -15.99 -12.96 5.44
CA THR A 126 -16.97 -13.73 6.20
C THR A 126 -16.61 -13.71 7.69
N PRO A 127 -17.23 -12.84 8.48
CA PRO A 127 -17.79 -13.29 9.75
C PRO A 127 -19.04 -14.07 9.41
N LEU A 128 -19.20 -15.24 9.98
CA LEU A 128 -20.31 -16.19 9.86
C LEU A 128 -21.70 -15.55 9.63
N PRO A 129 -22.69 -16.28 9.16
CA PRO A 129 -23.26 -16.15 7.83
C PRO A 129 -24.46 -15.21 7.84
N ILE A 130 -24.38 -14.11 7.17
CA ILE A 130 -25.58 -13.43 6.64
C ILE A 130 -25.24 -12.93 5.21
N SER A 131 -25.95 -13.53 4.28
CA SER A 131 -26.21 -13.17 2.88
C SER A 131 -25.55 -11.92 2.29
N ASN A 132 -25.00 -12.13 1.08
CA ASN A 132 -24.85 -11.18 -0.01
C ASN A 132 -23.80 -10.07 0.17
N SER A 133 -22.55 -10.40 -0.18
CA SER A 133 -21.68 -9.41 -0.81
C SER A 133 -20.57 -10.10 -1.59
N GLU A 134 -20.44 -9.70 -2.82
CA GLU A 134 -19.51 -10.15 -3.84
C GLU A 134 -18.07 -10.10 -3.35
N GLY A 135 -17.53 -11.25 -2.98
CA GLY A 135 -16.12 -11.41 -2.67
C GLY A 135 -15.31 -11.45 -3.97
N GLY A 136 -14.63 -10.36 -4.28
CA GLY A 136 -13.64 -10.37 -5.34
C GLY A 136 -12.39 -11.20 -4.94
N PRO A 137 -11.57 -11.64 -5.91
CA PRO A 137 -10.36 -12.41 -5.64
C PRO A 137 -9.37 -11.61 -4.78
N ALA A 138 -8.90 -12.23 -3.71
CA ALA A 138 -7.84 -11.67 -2.88
C ALA A 138 -6.47 -12.02 -3.49
N LEU A 139 -5.64 -11.02 -3.68
CA LEU A 139 -4.26 -11.19 -4.10
C LEU A 139 -3.36 -11.11 -2.87
N LEU A 140 -2.53 -12.12 -2.69
CA LEU A 140 -1.54 -12.12 -1.62
C LEU A 140 -0.27 -11.43 -2.11
N MET A 141 0.15 -10.39 -1.40
CA MET A 141 1.43 -9.72 -1.59
C MET A 141 2.32 -9.99 -0.38
N ASP A 142 3.58 -10.31 -0.61
CA ASP A 142 4.59 -10.35 0.42
C ASP A 142 5.45 -9.09 0.34
N ARG A 143 5.83 -8.55 1.49
CA ARG A 143 6.71 -7.39 1.54
C ARG A 143 8.10 -7.82 1.07
N ALA A 144 8.61 -7.18 0.02
CA ALA A 144 10.02 -7.31 -0.34
C ALA A 144 10.85 -6.56 0.72
N GLU A 145 11.80 -7.28 1.34
CA GLU A 145 12.81 -6.70 2.23
C GLU A 145 13.79 -5.80 1.46
#